data_fcd8a8b6840bce50dba222a09ebd50d2
#
_entry.id   fcd8a8b6840bce50dba222a09ebd50d2
#
_cell.length_a   1.000
_cell.length_b   1.000
_cell.length_c   1.000
_cell.angle_alpha   90.00
_cell.angle_beta   90.00
_cell.angle_gamma   90.00
#
_symmetry.space_group_name_H-M   'P 1'
#
loop_
_entity.id
_entity.type
_entity.pdbx_description
1 polymer ?
#
loop_
_entity_poly.entity_id
_entity_poly.type
_entity_poly.pdbx_seq_one_letter_code
_entity_poly.pdbx_strand_id
1 'polypeptide(L)'
;MKRIILMAAVALMALPVAAQTVGEAFPSYIQVNGRAEKEITPDEFYLSVVIDERDSKGKLSVESQQRDMIAALRRLGVDVEKQLKVANLSSEFFRKKSSVATAKYQLQLGSAAEVARAWQALDELGISNVSILKVSHSQLDRLKEEVRVEAMRNARDNARTLAEAVGQRIGKCFYVYDSNNDVMPAYYNNSMVMRSKASFDSAEGAAEEEPALDFKTIKLQYGVQAKFVLE
;
A
#
# COMPACT_ATOMS: atom_id res chain seq x y z
N MET A 1 23.82 -42.23 71.60
CA MET A 1 23.24 -41.04 70.97
C MET A 1 23.65 -40.80 69.53
N LYS A 2 24.69 -41.44 68.98
CA LYS A 2 25.13 -41.24 67.56
C LYS A 2 24.37 -42.05 66.51
N ARG A 3 23.60 -43.04 66.91
CA ARG A 3 22.85 -43.95 65.97
C ARG A 3 21.44 -43.46 65.65
N ILE A 4 20.88 -42.55 66.44
CA ILE A 4 19.52 -42.01 66.25
C ILE A 4 19.51 -40.84 65.24
N ILE A 5 20.66 -40.13 65.13
CA ILE A 5 20.81 -39.03 64.21
C ILE A 5 20.95 -39.48 62.75
N LEU A 6 21.45 -40.72 62.53
CA LEU A 6 21.64 -41.26 61.17
C LEU A 6 20.31 -41.73 60.53
N MET A 7 19.29 -42.04 61.29
CA MET A 7 17.97 -42.45 60.77
C MET A 7 17.07 -41.27 60.41
N ALA A 8 17.28 -40.10 61.03
CA ALA A 8 16.49 -38.89 60.73
C ALA A 8 16.94 -38.22 59.39
N ALA A 9 18.18 -38.46 58.95
CA ALA A 9 18.69 -37.89 57.71
C ALA A 9 18.23 -38.61 56.42
N VAL A 10 17.79 -39.85 56.52
CA VAL A 10 17.34 -40.65 55.38
C VAL A 10 15.83 -40.47 55.10
N ALA A 11 15.05 -39.98 56.07
CA ALA A 11 13.60 -39.75 55.88
C ALA A 11 13.28 -38.43 55.15
N LEU A 12 14.25 -37.57 54.92
CA LEU A 12 14.03 -36.27 54.30
C LEU A 12 14.21 -36.24 52.79
N MET A 13 14.58 -37.40 52.16
CA MET A 13 14.83 -37.50 50.72
C MET A 13 13.64 -38.13 49.93
N ALA A 14 12.50 -38.36 50.54
CA ALA A 14 11.30 -38.89 49.87
C ALA A 14 10.19 -37.85 49.73
N LEU A 15 10.52 -36.65 49.25
CA LEU A 15 9.46 -35.82 48.74
C LEU A 15 9.21 -36.25 47.29
N PRO A 16 7.99 -36.72 46.96
CA PRO A 16 7.66 -36.98 45.56
C PRO A 16 7.69 -35.62 44.85
N VAL A 17 8.56 -35.48 43.89
CA VAL A 17 8.52 -34.41 42.91
C VAL A 17 7.29 -34.67 42.02
N ALA A 18 6.12 -34.40 42.57
CA ALA A 18 4.85 -34.34 41.82
C ALA A 18 4.60 -32.90 41.32
N ALA A 19 5.60 -32.31 40.70
CA ALA A 19 5.43 -31.12 39.91
C ALA A 19 5.55 -31.50 38.44
N GLN A 20 4.75 -32.48 38.01
CA GLN A 20 4.37 -32.56 36.62
C GLN A 20 3.34 -31.45 36.41
N THR A 21 3.79 -30.32 35.91
CA THR A 21 2.90 -29.38 35.23
C THR A 21 2.17 -30.21 34.16
N VAL A 22 0.89 -30.47 34.41
CA VAL A 22 0.00 -30.97 33.36
C VAL A 22 -0.03 -29.87 32.33
N GLY A 23 0.88 -29.98 31.35
CA GLY A 23 0.80 -29.15 30.15
C GLY A 23 -0.58 -29.41 29.59
N GLU A 24 -1.36 -28.36 29.39
CA GLU A 24 -2.65 -28.48 28.70
C GLU A 24 -2.40 -29.29 27.44
N ALA A 25 -2.93 -30.50 27.39
CA ALA A 25 -2.81 -31.35 26.22
C ALA A 25 -3.61 -30.68 25.10
N PHE A 26 -2.91 -30.01 24.20
CA PHE A 26 -3.56 -29.45 23.02
C PHE A 26 -4.27 -30.61 22.28
N PRO A 27 -5.51 -30.38 21.83
CA PRO A 27 -6.21 -31.36 21.01
C PRO A 27 -5.39 -31.65 19.76
N SER A 28 -5.56 -32.85 19.17
CA SER A 28 -5.01 -33.11 17.86
C SER A 28 -5.43 -32.03 16.89
N TYR A 29 -4.50 -31.44 16.18
CA TYR A 29 -4.79 -30.31 15.29
C TYR A 29 -3.99 -30.34 14.00
N ILE A 30 -4.51 -29.67 13.01
CA ILE A 30 -3.82 -29.36 11.77
C ILE A 30 -3.50 -27.85 11.74
N GLN A 31 -2.28 -27.51 11.35
CA GLN A 31 -1.84 -26.14 11.16
C GLN A 31 -1.59 -25.90 9.67
N VAL A 32 -2.17 -24.84 9.17
CA VAL A 32 -2.11 -24.47 7.75
C VAL A 32 -1.86 -23.00 7.56
N ASN A 33 -1.37 -22.65 6.39
CA ASN A 33 -1.30 -21.28 5.93
C ASN A 33 -2.37 -21.06 4.85
N GLY A 34 -3.07 -19.95 4.93
CA GLY A 34 -3.92 -19.43 3.86
C GLY A 34 -3.27 -18.21 3.22
N ARG A 35 -3.42 -18.10 1.91
CA ARG A 35 -2.94 -16.94 1.14
C ARG A 35 -3.99 -16.55 0.13
N ALA A 36 -4.10 -15.25 -0.08
CA ALA A 36 -4.90 -14.69 -1.16
C ALA A 36 -4.18 -13.50 -1.77
N GLU A 37 -4.45 -13.27 -3.04
CA GLU A 37 -3.95 -12.10 -3.76
C GLU A 37 -5.01 -11.59 -4.73
N LYS A 38 -4.97 -10.29 -4.98
CA LYS A 38 -5.87 -9.62 -5.91
C LYS A 38 -5.12 -8.48 -6.61
N GLU A 39 -5.23 -8.42 -7.91
CA GLU A 39 -4.74 -7.29 -8.70
C GLU A 39 -5.90 -6.32 -8.97
N ILE A 40 -5.64 -5.04 -8.78
CA ILE A 40 -6.63 -3.97 -8.96
C ILE A 40 -6.05 -2.85 -9.82
N THR A 41 -6.88 -2.28 -10.68
CA THR A 41 -6.51 -1.11 -11.47
C THR A 41 -6.67 0.13 -10.62
N PRO A 42 -5.66 1.01 -10.54
CA PRO A 42 -5.78 2.25 -9.79
C PRO A 42 -6.86 3.18 -10.38
N ASP A 43 -7.57 3.89 -9.50
CA ASP A 43 -8.51 4.95 -9.84
C ASP A 43 -8.27 6.25 -9.05
N GLU A 44 -7.14 6.32 -8.32
CA GLU A 44 -6.69 7.51 -7.61
C GLU A 44 -5.21 7.74 -7.84
N PHE A 45 -4.88 8.91 -8.35
CA PHE A 45 -3.51 9.34 -8.64
C PHE A 45 -3.22 10.65 -7.94
N TYR A 46 -2.17 10.68 -7.14
CA TYR A 46 -1.75 11.86 -6.40
C TYR A 46 -0.43 12.36 -6.96
N LEU A 47 -0.44 13.58 -7.50
CA LEU A 47 0.75 14.23 -8.03
C LEU A 47 1.23 15.32 -7.08
N SER A 48 2.54 15.47 -6.99
CA SER A 48 3.17 16.66 -6.45
C SER A 48 3.48 17.61 -7.59
N VAL A 49 2.99 18.83 -7.47
CA VAL A 49 3.33 19.93 -8.38
C VAL A 49 4.07 20.96 -7.56
N VAL A 50 5.29 21.30 -7.95
CA VAL A 50 6.10 22.33 -7.29
C VAL A 50 6.30 23.48 -8.25
N ILE A 51 5.91 24.67 -7.81
CA ILE A 51 6.13 25.92 -8.52
C ILE A 51 7.27 26.65 -7.82
N ASP A 52 8.32 26.98 -8.59
CA ASP A 52 9.49 27.69 -8.09
C ASP A 52 9.81 28.87 -9.03
N GLU A 53 9.99 30.07 -8.49
CA GLU A 53 10.34 31.25 -9.29
C GLU A 53 11.63 31.08 -10.08
N ARG A 54 12.55 30.22 -9.61
CA ARG A 54 13.80 29.92 -10.32
C ARG A 54 13.58 29.26 -11.66
N ASP A 55 12.53 28.45 -11.79
CA ASP A 55 12.24 27.71 -13.02
C ASP A 55 11.89 28.68 -14.17
N SER A 56 11.27 29.82 -13.84
CA SER A 56 10.99 30.94 -14.78
C SER A 56 12.14 31.93 -14.91
N LYS A 57 13.31 31.68 -14.26
CA LYS A 57 14.42 32.64 -14.16
C LYS A 57 13.99 33.98 -13.54
N GLY A 58 13.03 33.95 -12.59
CA GLY A 58 12.48 35.12 -11.93
C GLY A 58 11.57 36.00 -12.79
N LYS A 59 11.14 35.52 -13.96
CA LYS A 59 10.28 36.31 -14.86
C LYS A 59 8.80 36.25 -14.46
N LEU A 60 8.39 35.15 -13.83
CA LEU A 60 7.02 34.90 -13.40
C LEU A 60 7.01 34.65 -11.89
N SER A 61 6.15 35.39 -11.18
CA SER A 61 5.94 35.11 -9.75
C SER A 61 5.19 33.80 -9.52
N VAL A 62 5.34 33.19 -8.33
CA VAL A 62 4.60 31.99 -7.95
C VAL A 62 3.09 32.19 -8.08
N GLU A 63 2.57 33.38 -7.71
CA GLU A 63 1.15 33.71 -7.80
C GLU A 63 0.65 33.72 -9.24
N SER A 64 1.48 34.20 -10.19
CA SER A 64 1.13 34.18 -11.62
C SER A 64 1.08 32.73 -12.12
N GLN A 65 2.14 31.99 -11.88
CA GLN A 65 2.21 30.57 -12.27
C GLN A 65 1.07 29.74 -11.65
N GLN A 66 0.72 30.02 -10.38
CA GLN A 66 -0.41 29.36 -9.71
C GLN A 66 -1.74 29.69 -10.41
N ARG A 67 -1.99 30.94 -10.78
CA ARG A 67 -3.23 31.31 -11.50
C ARG A 67 -3.32 30.61 -12.84
N ASP A 68 -2.22 30.55 -13.59
CA ASP A 68 -2.16 29.91 -14.89
C ASP A 68 -2.36 28.40 -14.77
N MET A 69 -1.75 27.76 -13.77
CA MET A 69 -1.96 26.35 -13.42
C MET A 69 -3.44 26.07 -13.11
N ILE A 70 -4.05 26.84 -12.22
CA ILE A 70 -5.45 26.68 -11.84
C ILE A 70 -6.36 26.82 -13.06
N ALA A 71 -6.11 27.80 -13.91
CA ALA A 71 -6.87 28.02 -15.13
C ALA A 71 -6.73 26.85 -16.12
N ALA A 72 -5.55 26.30 -16.28
CA ALA A 72 -5.30 25.13 -17.13
C ALA A 72 -6.01 23.87 -16.60
N LEU A 73 -5.87 23.58 -15.30
CA LEU A 73 -6.53 22.43 -14.67
C LEU A 73 -8.06 22.51 -14.77
N ARG A 74 -8.65 23.71 -14.57
CA ARG A 74 -10.10 23.91 -14.76
C ARG A 74 -10.56 23.68 -16.19
N ARG A 75 -9.76 24.05 -17.20
CA ARG A 75 -10.06 23.77 -18.62
C ARG A 75 -10.09 22.27 -18.93
N LEU A 76 -9.30 21.48 -18.20
CA LEU A 76 -9.29 20.00 -18.28
C LEU A 76 -10.45 19.34 -17.52
N GLY A 77 -11.31 20.13 -16.85
CA GLY A 77 -12.43 19.60 -16.07
C GLY A 77 -12.06 19.21 -14.62
N VAL A 78 -10.87 19.57 -14.15
CA VAL A 78 -10.46 19.28 -12.77
C VAL A 78 -11.19 20.22 -11.80
N ASP A 79 -11.84 19.65 -10.78
CA ASP A 79 -12.41 20.39 -9.65
C ASP A 79 -11.27 20.82 -8.70
N VAL A 80 -10.66 21.96 -9.01
CA VAL A 80 -9.49 22.46 -8.25
C VAL A 80 -9.78 22.69 -6.77
N GLU A 81 -11.04 22.92 -6.39
CA GLU A 81 -11.40 23.13 -4.98
C GLU A 81 -11.35 21.84 -4.17
N LYS A 82 -11.66 20.70 -4.79
CA LYS A 82 -11.63 19.38 -4.16
C LYS A 82 -10.32 18.65 -4.41
N GLN A 83 -9.79 18.74 -5.64
CA GLN A 83 -8.71 17.91 -6.14
C GLN A 83 -7.32 18.55 -6.01
N LEU A 84 -7.23 19.90 -5.87
CA LEU A 84 -5.95 20.59 -5.70
C LEU A 84 -5.80 21.08 -4.27
N LYS A 85 -4.79 20.58 -3.56
CA LYS A 85 -4.50 20.97 -2.17
C LYS A 85 -3.12 21.62 -2.09
N VAL A 86 -2.98 22.64 -1.27
CA VAL A 86 -1.68 23.20 -0.94
C VAL A 86 -1.01 22.25 0.06
N ALA A 87 0.12 21.66 -0.34
CA ALA A 87 0.86 20.72 0.50
C ALA A 87 1.89 21.44 1.40
N ASN A 88 2.52 22.49 0.90
CA ASN A 88 3.43 23.34 1.68
C ASN A 88 3.56 24.72 1.00
N LEU A 89 3.49 25.75 1.84
CA LEU A 89 3.97 27.11 1.48
C LEU A 89 5.23 27.31 2.31
N SER A 90 6.39 27.43 1.67
CA SER A 90 7.61 27.67 2.43
C SER A 90 7.54 29.03 3.11
N SER A 91 8.05 29.14 4.35
CA SER A 91 8.08 30.37 5.13
C SER A 91 8.94 31.48 4.49
N GLU A 92 9.65 31.18 3.43
CA GLU A 92 10.39 32.14 2.60
C GLU A 92 9.45 33.06 1.83
N PHE A 93 8.20 32.63 1.63
CA PHE A 93 7.14 33.50 1.06
C PHE A 93 6.95 34.81 1.82
N PHE A 94 7.30 34.88 3.10
CA PHE A 94 7.14 36.07 3.97
C PHE A 94 8.43 36.84 4.24
N ARG A 95 9.59 36.38 3.72
CA ARG A 95 10.87 37.09 3.93
C ARG A 95 11.16 38.09 2.82
N LYS A 96 11.29 39.34 3.22
CA LYS A 96 11.70 40.47 2.35
C LYS A 96 13.12 40.22 1.78
N LYS A 97 13.25 40.37 0.47
CA LYS A 97 14.42 40.84 -0.29
C LYS A 97 15.43 39.85 -0.86
N SER A 98 15.37 38.55 -0.69
CA SER A 98 16.24 37.65 -1.49
C SER A 98 15.81 36.16 -1.48
N SER A 99 14.63 35.85 -1.04
CA SER A 99 14.13 34.48 -1.00
C SER A 99 13.26 34.18 -2.20
N VAL A 100 13.61 33.15 -2.93
CA VAL A 100 12.84 32.59 -4.03
C VAL A 100 11.57 31.99 -3.44
N ALA A 101 10.42 32.37 -3.93
CA ALA A 101 9.15 31.79 -3.47
C ALA A 101 8.98 30.41 -4.12
N THR A 102 8.56 29.45 -3.30
CA THR A 102 8.24 28.09 -3.74
C THR A 102 6.91 27.66 -3.14
N ALA A 103 6.02 27.11 -3.97
CA ALA A 103 4.76 26.56 -3.54
C ALA A 103 4.62 25.11 -4.00
N LYS A 104 4.20 24.22 -3.10
CA LYS A 104 3.98 22.81 -3.36
C LYS A 104 2.51 22.48 -3.24
N TYR A 105 2.00 21.82 -4.28
CA TYR A 105 0.61 21.40 -4.38
C TYR A 105 0.54 19.87 -4.50
N GLN A 106 -0.56 19.32 -4.03
CA GLN A 106 -0.97 17.96 -4.29
C GLN A 106 -2.22 17.98 -5.16
N LEU A 107 -2.14 17.34 -6.32
CA LEU A 107 -3.23 17.20 -7.27
C LEU A 107 -3.72 15.75 -7.26
N GLN A 108 -5.02 15.54 -7.04
CA GLN A 108 -5.66 14.23 -7.10
C GLN A 108 -6.44 14.10 -8.42
N LEU A 109 -6.19 13.02 -9.15
CA LEU A 109 -6.82 12.71 -10.43
C LEU A 109 -7.41 11.30 -10.40
N GLY A 110 -8.44 11.03 -11.22
CA GLY A 110 -9.21 9.79 -11.22
C GLY A 110 -8.76 8.77 -12.25
N SER A 111 -7.90 9.15 -13.19
CA SER A 111 -7.48 8.22 -14.26
C SER A 111 -6.11 8.55 -14.81
N ALA A 112 -5.47 7.54 -15.44
CA ALA A 112 -4.20 7.69 -16.14
C ALA A 112 -4.27 8.72 -17.26
N ALA A 113 -5.40 8.78 -17.99
CA ALA A 113 -5.63 9.76 -19.05
C ALA A 113 -5.69 11.20 -18.51
N GLU A 114 -6.34 11.40 -17.35
CA GLU A 114 -6.33 12.69 -16.66
C GLU A 114 -4.91 13.10 -16.23
N VAL A 115 -4.12 12.15 -15.72
CA VAL A 115 -2.72 12.39 -15.36
C VAL A 115 -1.92 12.85 -16.57
N ALA A 116 -2.07 12.18 -17.73
CA ALA A 116 -1.36 12.52 -18.94
C ALA A 116 -1.70 13.95 -19.41
N ARG A 117 -2.99 14.27 -19.49
CA ARG A 117 -3.47 15.61 -19.90
C ARG A 117 -3.03 16.71 -18.93
N ALA A 118 -3.13 16.46 -17.62
CA ALA A 118 -2.69 17.43 -16.62
C ALA A 118 -1.19 17.65 -16.68
N TRP A 119 -0.41 16.59 -16.86
CA TRP A 119 1.04 16.68 -16.99
C TRP A 119 1.45 17.50 -18.20
N GLN A 120 0.85 17.24 -19.36
CA GLN A 120 1.12 17.99 -20.59
C GLN A 120 0.77 19.48 -20.42
N ALA A 121 -0.41 19.79 -19.84
CA ALA A 121 -0.82 21.17 -19.64
C ALA A 121 0.09 21.93 -18.65
N LEU A 122 0.66 21.24 -17.66
CA LEU A 122 1.63 21.84 -16.72
C LEU A 122 2.97 22.06 -17.40
N ASP A 123 3.42 21.16 -18.25
CA ASP A 123 4.66 21.28 -19.03
C ASP A 123 4.59 22.46 -20.02
N GLU A 124 3.46 22.65 -20.71
CA GLU A 124 3.19 23.81 -21.57
C GLU A 124 3.30 25.15 -20.85
N LEU A 125 3.00 25.17 -19.55
CA LEU A 125 3.18 26.35 -18.69
C LEU A 125 4.60 26.51 -18.14
N GLY A 126 5.51 25.58 -18.47
CA GLY A 126 6.87 25.56 -17.93
C GLY A 126 6.95 25.05 -16.47
N ILE A 127 5.89 24.45 -15.96
CA ILE A 127 5.86 23.81 -14.64
C ILE A 127 6.33 22.36 -14.79
N SER A 128 7.64 22.16 -14.81
CA SER A 128 8.26 20.86 -15.07
C SER A 128 8.49 20.01 -13.80
N ASN A 129 8.42 20.62 -12.61
CA ASN A 129 8.65 19.90 -11.36
C ASN A 129 7.35 19.21 -10.88
N VAL A 130 6.98 18.18 -11.62
CA VAL A 130 5.80 17.35 -11.35
C VAL A 130 6.25 15.91 -11.09
N SER A 131 5.71 15.27 -10.07
CA SER A 131 6.01 13.88 -9.72
C SER A 131 4.80 13.15 -9.16
N ILE A 132 4.77 11.84 -9.32
CA ILE A 132 3.74 11.01 -8.70
C ILE A 132 4.10 10.74 -7.25
N LEU A 133 3.22 11.15 -6.34
CA LEU A 133 3.37 10.90 -4.91
C LEU A 133 2.85 9.53 -4.51
N LYS A 134 1.69 9.17 -5.04
CA LYS A 134 0.97 7.95 -4.66
C LYS A 134 0.01 7.57 -5.78
N VAL A 135 -0.15 6.28 -5.97
CA VAL A 135 -1.20 5.68 -6.77
C VAL A 135 -2.03 4.82 -5.83
N SER A 136 -3.35 4.87 -5.90
CA SER A 136 -4.25 4.22 -4.97
C SER A 136 -5.53 3.76 -5.66
N HIS A 137 -6.45 3.22 -4.87
CA HIS A 137 -7.79 2.88 -5.33
C HIS A 137 -8.81 3.36 -4.29
N SER A 138 -9.92 3.95 -4.73
CA SER A 138 -10.97 4.52 -3.87
C SER A 138 -11.57 3.53 -2.87
N GLN A 139 -11.61 2.24 -3.23
CA GLN A 139 -12.10 1.15 -2.39
C GLN A 139 -10.98 0.29 -1.81
N LEU A 140 -9.77 0.83 -1.66
CA LEU A 140 -8.59 0.05 -1.26
C LEU A 140 -8.81 -0.72 0.03
N ASP A 141 -9.40 -0.10 1.05
CA ASP A 141 -9.59 -0.73 2.36
C ASP A 141 -10.62 -1.85 2.31
N ARG A 142 -11.70 -1.69 1.53
CA ARG A 142 -12.67 -2.76 1.28
C ARG A 142 -12.03 -3.95 0.56
N LEU A 143 -11.22 -3.67 -0.46
CA LEU A 143 -10.52 -4.71 -1.23
C LEU A 143 -9.48 -5.45 -0.40
N LYS A 144 -8.80 -4.77 0.52
CA LYS A 144 -7.92 -5.39 1.50
C LYS A 144 -8.68 -6.37 2.39
N GLU A 145 -9.86 -5.96 2.86
CA GLU A 145 -10.68 -6.84 3.71
C GLU A 145 -11.18 -8.07 2.95
N GLU A 146 -11.57 -7.92 1.68
CA GLU A 146 -11.92 -9.05 0.82
C GLU A 146 -10.78 -10.06 0.71
N VAL A 147 -9.54 -9.59 0.52
CA VAL A 147 -8.35 -10.44 0.41
C VAL A 147 -8.05 -11.16 1.74
N ARG A 148 -8.25 -10.49 2.89
CA ARG A 148 -8.12 -11.12 4.23
C ARG A 148 -9.10 -12.26 4.42
N VAL A 149 -10.36 -12.02 4.11
CA VAL A 149 -11.41 -13.03 4.21
C VAL A 149 -11.12 -14.23 3.29
N GLU A 150 -10.66 -13.96 2.09
CA GLU A 150 -10.31 -15.00 1.12
C GLU A 150 -9.11 -15.85 1.58
N ALA A 151 -8.08 -15.22 2.13
CA ALA A 151 -6.94 -15.94 2.70
C ALA A 151 -7.38 -16.90 3.83
N MET A 152 -8.32 -16.46 4.68
CA MET A 152 -8.84 -17.28 5.75
C MET A 152 -9.70 -18.46 5.24
N ARG A 153 -10.48 -18.23 4.17
CA ARG A 153 -11.21 -19.30 3.48
C ARG A 153 -10.25 -20.33 2.89
N ASN A 154 -9.19 -19.88 2.23
CA ASN A 154 -8.17 -20.74 1.67
C ASN A 154 -7.44 -21.57 2.76
N ALA A 155 -7.15 -20.97 3.93
CA ALA A 155 -6.63 -21.71 5.07
C ALA A 155 -7.56 -22.84 5.51
N ARG A 156 -8.87 -22.56 5.64
CA ARG A 156 -9.85 -23.56 6.02
C ARG A 156 -9.97 -24.68 4.98
N ASP A 157 -9.99 -24.33 3.70
CA ASP A 157 -10.14 -25.32 2.63
C ASP A 157 -8.88 -26.19 2.51
N ASN A 158 -7.69 -25.62 2.69
CA ASN A 158 -6.43 -26.37 2.81
C ASN A 158 -6.45 -27.34 3.99
N ALA A 159 -6.92 -26.88 5.16
CA ALA A 159 -7.03 -27.74 6.33
C ALA A 159 -7.99 -28.91 6.10
N ARG A 160 -9.13 -28.65 5.45
CA ARG A 160 -10.11 -29.68 5.09
C ARG A 160 -9.50 -30.73 4.17
N THR A 161 -8.89 -30.30 3.08
CA THR A 161 -8.27 -31.20 2.10
C THR A 161 -7.22 -32.11 2.73
N LEU A 162 -6.37 -31.54 3.61
CA LEU A 162 -5.33 -32.32 4.28
C LEU A 162 -5.88 -33.27 5.34
N ALA A 163 -6.92 -32.91 6.09
CA ALA A 163 -7.57 -33.77 7.06
C ALA A 163 -8.26 -34.95 6.38
N GLU A 164 -9.00 -34.70 5.29
CA GLU A 164 -9.66 -35.75 4.49
C GLU A 164 -8.67 -36.74 3.90
N ALA A 165 -7.50 -36.29 3.46
CA ALA A 165 -6.45 -37.15 2.91
C ALA A 165 -5.91 -38.19 3.93
N VAL A 166 -6.06 -37.94 5.23
CA VAL A 166 -5.67 -38.86 6.31
C VAL A 166 -6.89 -39.49 6.98
N GLY A 167 -8.07 -39.40 6.38
CA GLY A 167 -9.31 -40.00 6.88
C GLY A 167 -9.93 -39.29 8.09
N GLN A 168 -9.59 -38.05 8.31
CA GLN A 168 -10.09 -37.20 9.39
C GLN A 168 -10.88 -36.02 8.86
N ARG A 169 -11.54 -35.25 9.75
CA ARG A 169 -12.25 -34.01 9.44
C ARG A 169 -11.70 -32.86 10.26
N ILE A 170 -11.91 -31.66 9.77
CA ILE A 170 -11.59 -30.45 10.55
C ILE A 170 -12.79 -30.08 11.44
N GLY A 171 -12.50 -29.79 12.71
CA GLY A 171 -13.40 -29.19 13.66
C GLY A 171 -13.25 -27.66 13.71
N LYS A 172 -13.42 -27.08 14.88
CA LYS A 172 -13.32 -25.64 15.09
C LYS A 172 -11.90 -25.11 14.88
N CYS A 173 -11.80 -23.90 14.31
CA CYS A 173 -10.59 -23.11 14.39
C CYS A 173 -10.42 -22.59 15.82
N PHE A 174 -9.26 -22.83 16.44
CA PHE A 174 -8.98 -22.39 17.81
C PHE A 174 -7.79 -21.43 17.89
N TYR A 175 -7.09 -21.23 16.79
CA TYR A 175 -5.96 -20.31 16.72
C TYR A 175 -5.87 -19.70 15.33
N VAL A 176 -5.73 -18.37 15.30
CA VAL A 176 -5.44 -17.61 14.09
C VAL A 176 -4.29 -16.67 14.40
N TYR A 177 -3.26 -16.75 13.61
CA TYR A 177 -2.15 -15.81 13.65
C TYR A 177 -2.18 -14.95 12.39
N ASP A 178 -2.56 -13.71 12.60
CA ASP A 178 -2.43 -12.65 11.62
C ASP A 178 -1.06 -12.01 11.82
N SER A 179 -0.16 -12.19 10.88
CA SER A 179 1.20 -11.65 10.97
C SER A 179 1.27 -10.13 10.89
N ASN A 180 0.12 -9.46 10.97
CA ASN A 180 -0.04 -8.01 10.90
C ASN A 180 0.70 -7.38 9.69
N ASN A 181 0.86 -8.17 8.67
CA ASN A 181 1.24 -7.65 7.38
C ASN A 181 0.02 -6.93 6.85
N ASP A 182 -0.03 -5.62 7.09
CA ASP A 182 -0.89 -4.79 6.29
C ASP A 182 -0.77 -5.28 4.86
N VAL A 183 -1.92 -5.49 4.21
CA VAL A 183 -1.94 -5.81 2.78
C VAL A 183 -1.21 -4.66 2.11
N MET A 184 0.12 -4.80 2.05
CA MET A 184 0.97 -3.76 1.47
C MET A 184 0.72 -3.81 -0.03
N PRO A 185 0.21 -2.72 -0.61
CA PRO A 185 0.28 -2.62 -2.04
C PRO A 185 1.76 -2.69 -2.41
N ALA A 186 2.16 -3.69 -3.16
CA ALA A 186 3.49 -3.75 -3.72
C ALA A 186 3.60 -2.60 -4.72
N TYR A 187 4.10 -1.46 -4.24
CA TYR A 187 4.50 -0.37 -5.11
C TYR A 187 5.76 -0.80 -5.84
N TYR A 188 5.59 -1.40 -6.99
CA TYR A 188 6.71 -1.49 -7.92
C TYR A 188 7.08 -0.05 -8.27
N ASN A 189 8.37 0.29 -8.12
CA ASN A 189 8.92 1.56 -8.58
C ASN A 189 8.34 1.86 -9.96
N ASN A 190 7.41 2.81 -10.02
CA ASN A 190 6.86 3.30 -11.26
C ASN A 190 7.96 4.08 -11.99
N SER A 191 8.82 3.36 -12.69
CA SER A 191 9.56 3.98 -13.77
C SER A 191 8.53 4.29 -14.86
N MET A 192 8.12 5.55 -14.92
CA MET A 192 7.33 6.08 -16.01
C MET A 192 8.03 5.74 -17.33
N VAL A 193 7.46 4.82 -18.08
CA VAL A 193 7.85 4.65 -19.47
C VAL A 193 7.02 5.65 -20.27
N MET A 194 7.49 6.89 -20.34
CA MET A 194 7.05 7.80 -21.36
C MET A 194 7.50 7.20 -22.70
N ARG A 195 6.57 6.67 -23.48
CA ARG A 195 6.83 6.39 -24.88
C ARG A 195 6.99 7.73 -25.59
N SER A 196 8.22 8.21 -25.64
CA SER A 196 8.56 9.32 -26.50
C SER A 196 8.25 8.92 -27.94
N LYS A 197 7.55 9.80 -28.64
CA LYS A 197 7.36 9.79 -30.10
C LYS A 197 8.75 9.83 -30.78
N ALA A 198 9.40 8.69 -30.89
CA ALA A 198 10.59 8.57 -31.74
C ALA A 198 10.15 7.83 -32.99
N SER A 199 10.13 8.59 -34.11
CA SER A 199 10.13 8.15 -35.49
C SER A 199 9.03 7.18 -35.96
N PHE A 200 7.90 7.74 -36.39
CA PHE A 200 7.18 7.20 -37.54
C PHE A 200 7.09 8.30 -38.60
N ASP A 201 7.96 8.17 -39.55
CA ASP A 201 7.85 8.82 -40.84
C ASP A 201 6.74 8.12 -41.63
N SER A 202 5.84 8.92 -42.24
CA SER A 202 4.85 8.52 -43.24
C SER A 202 3.67 7.63 -42.81
N ALA A 203 2.54 8.28 -42.44
CA ALA A 203 1.19 7.98 -42.97
C ALA A 203 0.23 9.13 -42.61
N GLU A 204 -0.34 9.77 -43.63
CA GLU A 204 -1.41 10.75 -43.55
C GLU A 204 -2.65 10.11 -42.85
N GLY A 205 -3.22 10.79 -41.83
CA GLY A 205 -4.53 10.45 -41.29
C GLY A 205 -4.55 9.93 -39.85
N ALA A 206 -3.62 10.34 -38.96
CA ALA A 206 -3.71 10.00 -37.56
C ALA A 206 -4.61 11.00 -36.79
N ALA A 207 -5.73 10.52 -36.28
CA ALA A 207 -6.41 11.14 -35.15
C ALA A 207 -5.36 11.40 -34.05
N GLU A 208 -5.45 12.51 -33.34
CA GLU A 208 -4.61 12.80 -32.18
C GLU A 208 -4.74 11.64 -31.17
N GLU A 209 -3.80 10.72 -31.19
CA GLU A 209 -3.72 9.69 -30.15
C GLU A 209 -3.35 10.40 -28.86
N GLU A 210 -4.29 10.37 -27.91
CA GLU A 210 -4.02 10.83 -26.54
C GLU A 210 -2.80 10.09 -25.99
N PRO A 211 -1.88 10.79 -25.29
CA PRO A 211 -0.72 10.16 -24.68
C PRO A 211 -1.17 9.09 -23.69
N ALA A 212 -0.99 7.83 -24.05
CA ALA A 212 -1.36 6.71 -23.19
C ALA A 212 -0.28 6.53 -22.11
N LEU A 213 -0.62 6.86 -20.86
CA LEU A 213 0.15 6.46 -19.68
C LEU A 213 -0.41 5.12 -19.20
N ASP A 214 0.46 4.12 -19.08
CA ASP A 214 0.11 2.83 -18.51
C ASP A 214 0.65 2.76 -17.08
N PHE A 215 -0.27 2.63 -16.12
CA PHE A 215 0.07 2.42 -14.73
C PHE A 215 -0.12 0.95 -14.38
N LYS A 216 0.90 0.38 -13.75
CA LYS A 216 0.83 -1.00 -13.26
C LYS A 216 -0.31 -1.16 -12.26
N THR A 217 -0.93 -2.33 -12.28
CA THR A 217 -1.91 -2.76 -11.30
C THR A 217 -1.32 -2.75 -9.88
N ILE A 218 -2.16 -2.46 -8.90
CA ILE A 218 -1.82 -2.59 -7.48
C ILE A 218 -2.08 -4.05 -7.10
N LYS A 219 -1.06 -4.75 -6.62
CA LYS A 219 -1.19 -6.13 -6.16
C LYS A 219 -1.39 -6.14 -4.65
N LEU A 220 -2.55 -6.64 -4.20
CA LEU A 220 -2.86 -6.88 -2.80
C LEU A 220 -2.54 -8.34 -2.47
N GLN A 221 -1.78 -8.58 -1.41
CA GLN A 221 -1.42 -9.93 -0.95
C GLN A 221 -1.63 -10.01 0.55
N TYR A 222 -2.15 -11.15 1.01
CA TYR A 222 -2.33 -11.40 2.42
C TYR A 222 -2.08 -12.87 2.75
N GLY A 223 -1.48 -13.12 3.92
CA GLY A 223 -1.21 -14.44 4.45
C GLY A 223 -1.65 -14.57 5.90
N VAL A 224 -2.24 -15.70 6.24
CA VAL A 224 -2.68 -16.02 7.59
C VAL A 224 -2.29 -17.44 7.94
N GLN A 225 -1.97 -17.69 9.21
CA GLN A 225 -1.78 -19.03 9.75
C GLN A 225 -2.95 -19.39 10.66
N ALA A 226 -3.49 -20.57 10.51
CA ALA A 226 -4.62 -21.05 11.31
C ALA A 226 -4.40 -22.48 11.80
N LYS A 227 -4.97 -22.80 12.99
CA LYS A 227 -5.01 -24.14 13.55
C LYS A 227 -6.44 -24.59 13.73
N PHE A 228 -6.73 -25.79 13.24
CA PHE A 228 -8.05 -26.43 13.35
C PHE A 228 -7.91 -27.73 14.13
N VAL A 229 -8.89 -28.02 14.96
CA VAL A 229 -8.99 -29.32 15.63
C VAL A 229 -9.18 -30.39 14.57
N LEU A 230 -8.57 -31.57 14.76
CA LEU A 230 -8.81 -32.78 13.98
C LEU A 230 -9.84 -33.67 14.70
N GLU A 231 -10.84 -34.15 13.95
CA GLU A 231 -11.93 -35.01 14.40
C GLU A 231 -12.01 -36.31 13.59
#